data_e2f29983307c5e3ed3d55219cb9b3c14
#
_entry.id   e2f29983307c5e3ed3d55219cb9b3c14
#
_cell.length_a   1.000
_cell.length_b   1.000
_cell.length_c   1.000
_cell.angle_alpha   90.00
_cell.angle_beta   90.00
_cell.angle_gamma   90.00
#
_symmetry.space_group_name_H-M   'P 1'
#
loop_
_entity.id
_entity.type
_entity.pdbx_description
1 polymer ?
#
loop_
_entity_poly.entity_id
_entity_poly.type
_entity_poly.pdbx_seq_one_letter_code
_entity_poly.pdbx_strand_id
1 'polypeptide(L)'
;MSVIKTYIDLNKDRFINELIELLKIPSISADKAYKEAVLNTSEAVKLSLEKAGCSHVEICETPGYPIVYGEHIIDKTLPTILVYGHYDVQPADPIDLWDSPPFEPVIKTTATHPDGAIYARGSCDDKGQMYMHVKAFEILIKQNSLPCNVKFMIEGEEEIGSPSLGWFVERNQEKLSNDVILISDTGMISNQQPSITTGLRGLSYVEVEVTGPNRDLHSGLYGGAVANPINILAKMIASLQDENNHISIPGFYDKVIDATDEERTEMAKAPFSLVAYKGALNIQEVYGERTYTTNERNSIRPSLDVNGIWGGYIGEGAKTVIASKAYAKISMRLVPDQDPDEITALFTEHFNSLAPKSVKVKVTPHHGGHPYVTPIDNIGYKAANKAYTETFGVNAIPQRSGGSIPIVALFEKELKSKTILMGFGLDSDAIHSPNEHFGVFNYLKGIETIPLFYKYFTEMFKES
;
A
#
# COMPACT_ATOMS: atom_id res chain seq x y z
N MET A 1 -18.23 -17.99 24.83
CA MET A 1 -16.88 -17.65 24.30
C MET A 1 -16.64 -18.56 23.10
N SER A 2 -16.18 -18.06 21.96
CA SER A 2 -15.90 -18.93 20.81
C SER A 2 -14.74 -19.86 21.12
N VAL A 3 -14.70 -21.06 20.52
CA VAL A 3 -13.61 -22.03 20.70
C VAL A 3 -12.27 -21.42 20.28
N ILE A 4 -12.29 -20.59 19.23
CA ILE A 4 -11.13 -19.84 18.75
C ILE A 4 -10.61 -18.89 19.85
N LYS A 5 -11.48 -18.07 20.42
CA LYS A 5 -11.08 -17.12 21.48
C LYS A 5 -10.51 -17.84 22.71
N THR A 6 -11.11 -18.96 23.11
CA THR A 6 -10.58 -19.78 24.23
C THR A 6 -9.17 -20.29 23.91
N TYR A 7 -8.92 -20.74 22.68
CA TYR A 7 -7.60 -21.20 22.27
C TYR A 7 -6.56 -20.05 22.28
N ILE A 8 -6.95 -18.86 21.78
CA ILE A 8 -6.11 -17.67 21.83
C ILE A 8 -5.75 -17.31 23.26
N ASP A 9 -6.74 -17.23 24.17
CA ASP A 9 -6.51 -16.86 25.56
C ASP A 9 -5.53 -17.84 26.26
N LEU A 10 -5.59 -19.13 25.95
CA LEU A 10 -4.68 -20.16 26.48
C LEU A 10 -3.26 -20.13 25.88
N ASN A 11 -3.10 -19.55 24.69
CA ASN A 11 -1.83 -19.54 23.96
C ASN A 11 -1.27 -18.13 23.74
N LYS A 12 -1.87 -17.10 24.32
CA LYS A 12 -1.54 -15.69 24.12
C LYS A 12 -0.04 -15.42 24.23
N ASP A 13 0.57 -15.82 25.34
CA ASP A 13 1.99 -15.56 25.62
C ASP A 13 2.89 -16.28 24.62
N ARG A 14 2.53 -17.51 24.22
CA ARG A 14 3.27 -18.24 23.19
C ARG A 14 3.22 -17.52 21.86
N PHE A 15 2.05 -17.08 21.40
CA PHE A 15 1.88 -16.37 20.13
C PHE A 15 2.68 -15.08 20.09
N ILE A 16 2.65 -14.31 21.20
CA ILE A 16 3.43 -13.07 21.32
C ILE A 16 4.94 -13.38 21.30
N ASN A 17 5.40 -14.40 22.05
CA ASN A 17 6.81 -14.74 22.10
C ASN A 17 7.33 -15.25 20.76
N GLU A 18 6.55 -16.04 20.01
CA GLU A 18 6.93 -16.51 18.69
C GLU A 18 7.05 -15.36 17.69
N LEU A 19 6.16 -14.35 17.74
CA LEU A 19 6.30 -13.12 16.95
C LEU A 19 7.55 -12.33 17.39
N ILE A 20 7.80 -12.18 18.69
CA ILE A 20 8.99 -11.49 19.21
C ILE A 20 10.28 -12.13 18.67
N GLU A 21 10.38 -13.45 18.61
CA GLU A 21 11.56 -14.12 18.05
C GLU A 21 11.74 -13.82 16.54
N LEU A 22 10.66 -13.72 15.77
CA LEU A 22 10.72 -13.34 14.35
C LEU A 22 11.15 -11.88 14.17
N LEU A 23 10.70 -10.98 15.06
CA LEU A 23 11.03 -9.55 15.00
C LEU A 23 12.50 -9.25 15.36
N LYS A 24 13.19 -10.14 16.06
CA LYS A 24 14.62 -10.00 16.37
C LYS A 24 15.50 -10.12 15.13
N ILE A 25 15.01 -10.68 14.04
CA ILE A 25 15.80 -10.87 12.81
C ILE A 25 15.70 -9.59 11.97
N PRO A 26 16.82 -8.85 11.73
CA PRO A 26 16.79 -7.58 11.00
C PRO A 26 16.76 -7.80 9.48
N SER A 27 15.62 -8.19 8.95
CA SER A 27 15.44 -8.53 7.53
C SER A 27 15.28 -7.30 6.62
N ILE A 28 16.23 -6.37 6.69
CA ILE A 28 16.23 -5.15 5.88
C ILE A 28 16.64 -5.49 4.43
N SER A 29 15.66 -5.53 3.52
CA SER A 29 15.88 -5.92 2.11
C SER A 29 16.67 -4.87 1.32
N ALA A 30 16.53 -3.59 1.66
CA ALA A 30 17.19 -2.48 0.98
C ALA A 30 18.72 -2.43 1.17
N ASP A 31 19.25 -3.08 2.21
CA ASP A 31 20.68 -3.05 2.52
C ASP A 31 21.33 -4.44 2.41
N LYS A 32 22.30 -4.55 1.51
CA LYS A 32 23.04 -5.80 1.25
C LYS A 32 23.77 -6.36 2.48
N ALA A 33 24.07 -5.54 3.49
CA ALA A 33 24.67 -5.98 4.74
C ALA A 33 23.73 -6.94 5.51
N TYR A 34 22.43 -6.83 5.31
CA TYR A 34 21.41 -7.66 5.95
C TYR A 34 20.95 -8.86 5.11
N LYS A 35 21.58 -9.12 3.97
CA LYS A 35 21.18 -10.23 3.07
C LYS A 35 21.01 -11.56 3.79
N GLU A 36 21.94 -11.91 4.66
CA GLU A 36 21.88 -13.18 5.43
C GLU A 36 20.68 -13.16 6.40
N ALA A 37 20.39 -12.03 7.03
CA ALA A 37 19.23 -11.89 7.90
C ALA A 37 17.91 -12.03 7.14
N VAL A 38 17.80 -11.48 5.93
CA VAL A 38 16.63 -11.66 5.06
C VAL A 38 16.44 -13.15 4.72
N LEU A 39 17.51 -13.86 4.33
CA LEU A 39 17.46 -15.29 4.06
C LEU A 39 17.10 -16.11 5.30
N ASN A 40 17.67 -15.79 6.46
CA ASN A 40 17.33 -16.46 7.73
C ASN A 40 15.85 -16.22 8.11
N THR A 41 15.28 -15.07 7.75
CA THR A 41 13.87 -14.81 8.01
C THR A 41 12.97 -15.69 7.14
N SER A 42 13.33 -15.93 5.87
CA SER A 42 12.58 -16.87 5.02
C SER A 42 12.55 -18.29 5.60
N GLU A 43 13.66 -18.77 6.15
CA GLU A 43 13.72 -20.06 6.86
C GLU A 43 12.85 -20.06 8.14
N ALA A 44 12.88 -18.97 8.92
CA ALA A 44 12.03 -18.83 10.11
C ALA A 44 10.54 -18.84 9.77
N VAL A 45 10.13 -18.18 8.69
CA VAL A 45 8.75 -18.17 8.19
C VAL A 45 8.35 -19.59 7.72
N LYS A 46 9.21 -20.25 6.94
CA LYS A 46 9.01 -21.65 6.52
C LYS A 46 8.76 -22.57 7.72
N LEU A 47 9.66 -22.54 8.72
CA LEU A 47 9.52 -23.33 9.94
C LEU A 47 8.23 -23.00 10.70
N SER A 48 7.79 -21.76 10.69
CA SER A 48 6.53 -21.34 11.34
C SER A 48 5.32 -21.93 10.65
N LEU A 49 5.29 -21.95 9.31
CA LEU A 49 4.22 -22.58 8.52
C LEU A 49 4.19 -24.10 8.69
N GLU A 50 5.36 -24.75 8.73
CA GLU A 50 5.47 -26.20 9.00
C GLU A 50 4.93 -26.54 10.40
N LYS A 51 5.31 -25.77 11.43
CA LYS A 51 4.81 -25.94 12.82
C LYS A 51 3.30 -25.68 12.94
N ALA A 52 2.78 -24.74 12.16
CA ALA A 52 1.35 -24.45 12.09
C ALA A 52 0.55 -25.59 11.45
N GLY A 53 1.19 -26.46 10.68
CA GLY A 53 0.59 -27.65 10.09
C GLY A 53 0.30 -27.55 8.59
N CYS A 54 0.96 -26.64 7.86
CA CYS A 54 0.96 -26.68 6.40
C CYS A 54 1.43 -28.06 5.91
N SER A 55 0.74 -28.63 4.94
CA SER A 55 1.07 -29.96 4.39
C SER A 55 2.27 -29.95 3.45
N HIS A 56 2.55 -28.81 2.83
CA HIS A 56 3.73 -28.56 2.00
C HIS A 56 4.21 -27.14 2.22
N VAL A 57 5.52 -26.97 2.44
CA VAL A 57 6.16 -25.65 2.55
C VAL A 57 7.52 -25.70 1.84
N GLU A 58 7.78 -24.72 1.00
CA GLU A 58 9.05 -24.60 0.27
C GLU A 58 9.52 -23.14 0.19
N ILE A 59 10.83 -22.97 0.07
CA ILE A 59 11.46 -21.69 -0.28
C ILE A 59 11.68 -21.70 -1.78
N CYS A 60 11.02 -20.80 -2.48
CA CYS A 60 11.10 -20.65 -3.91
C CYS A 60 12.13 -19.59 -4.26
N GLU A 61 13.18 -19.98 -4.98
CA GLU A 61 14.21 -19.06 -5.46
C GLU A 61 13.61 -18.06 -6.48
N THR A 62 14.07 -16.82 -6.40
CA THR A 62 13.75 -15.73 -7.33
C THR A 62 15.04 -15.06 -7.80
N PRO A 63 14.99 -14.12 -8.76
CA PRO A 63 16.16 -13.30 -9.11
C PRO A 63 16.71 -12.47 -7.94
N GLY A 64 15.89 -12.19 -6.93
CA GLY A 64 16.24 -11.45 -5.71
C GLY A 64 16.15 -12.27 -4.46
N TYR A 65 15.34 -11.83 -3.48
CA TYR A 65 15.09 -12.60 -2.26
C TYR A 65 14.00 -13.65 -2.49
N PRO A 66 14.10 -14.83 -1.82
CA PRO A 66 13.18 -15.94 -2.08
C PRO A 66 11.77 -15.66 -1.57
N ILE A 67 10.81 -16.37 -2.14
CA ILE A 67 9.42 -16.42 -1.67
C ILE A 67 9.19 -17.70 -0.88
N VAL A 68 8.59 -17.58 0.29
CA VAL A 68 8.14 -18.74 1.06
C VAL A 68 6.73 -19.09 0.61
N TYR A 69 6.60 -20.25 -0.03
CA TYR A 69 5.32 -20.81 -0.42
C TYR A 69 4.90 -21.91 0.57
N GLY A 70 3.63 -21.88 0.99
CA GLY A 70 3.03 -22.92 1.80
C GLY A 70 1.65 -23.29 1.28
N GLU A 71 1.22 -24.54 1.44
CA GLU A 71 -0.14 -24.95 1.11
C GLU A 71 -0.68 -26.03 2.03
N HIS A 72 -2.00 -25.99 2.19
CA HIS A 72 -2.77 -27.06 2.81
C HIS A 72 -4.09 -27.23 2.06
N ILE A 73 -4.12 -28.24 1.21
CA ILE A 73 -5.28 -28.56 0.36
C ILE A 73 -6.07 -29.69 1.02
N ILE A 74 -7.30 -29.39 1.43
CA ILE A 74 -8.20 -30.37 2.08
C ILE A 74 -9.01 -31.11 1.02
N ASP A 75 -9.65 -30.34 0.12
CA ASP A 75 -10.53 -30.87 -0.93
C ASP A 75 -10.57 -29.87 -2.10
N LYS A 76 -10.37 -30.37 -3.32
CA LYS A 76 -10.36 -29.56 -4.54
C LYS A 76 -11.72 -28.91 -4.87
N THR A 77 -12.79 -29.33 -4.22
CA THR A 77 -14.13 -28.74 -4.39
C THR A 77 -14.36 -27.53 -3.46
N LEU A 78 -13.49 -27.34 -2.48
CA LEU A 78 -13.55 -26.18 -1.58
C LEU A 78 -12.79 -24.99 -2.17
N PRO A 79 -13.22 -23.76 -1.84
CA PRO A 79 -12.49 -22.58 -2.28
C PRO A 79 -11.07 -22.56 -1.71
N THR A 80 -10.18 -21.92 -2.44
CA THR A 80 -8.78 -21.72 -2.07
C THR A 80 -8.52 -20.25 -1.76
N ILE A 81 -8.07 -19.97 -0.56
CA ILE A 81 -7.62 -18.63 -0.13
C ILE A 81 -6.11 -18.58 -0.25
N LEU A 82 -5.59 -17.61 -1.01
CA LEU A 82 -4.17 -17.29 -1.06
C LEU A 82 -3.88 -16.14 -0.08
N VAL A 83 -3.13 -16.42 0.96
CA VAL A 83 -2.62 -15.41 1.89
C VAL A 83 -1.32 -14.85 1.34
N TYR A 84 -1.26 -13.53 1.23
CA TYR A 84 -0.04 -12.82 0.91
C TYR A 84 0.40 -11.94 2.09
N GLY A 85 1.71 -11.80 2.26
CA GLY A 85 2.38 -10.90 3.17
C GLY A 85 3.86 -10.84 2.85
N HIS A 86 4.64 -10.06 3.62
CA HIS A 86 6.08 -9.98 3.43
C HIS A 86 6.86 -10.14 4.74
N TYR A 87 8.10 -10.58 4.62
CA TYR A 87 8.97 -10.82 5.76
C TYR A 87 10.17 -9.87 5.82
N ASP A 88 10.40 -9.08 4.79
CA ASP A 88 11.37 -7.99 4.82
C ASP A 88 10.83 -6.77 5.56
N VAL A 89 11.70 -5.84 5.87
CA VAL A 89 11.35 -4.62 6.62
C VAL A 89 12.17 -3.43 6.12
N GLN A 90 11.65 -2.22 6.31
CA GLN A 90 12.35 -0.96 6.05
C GLN A 90 13.59 -0.79 6.92
N PRO A 91 14.61 -0.02 6.48
CA PRO A 91 15.67 0.46 7.34
C PRO A 91 15.13 1.13 8.60
N ALA A 92 15.83 0.95 9.71
CA ALA A 92 15.40 1.50 10.99
C ALA A 92 15.91 2.93 11.26
N ASP A 93 16.61 3.53 10.30
CA ASP A 93 17.15 4.89 10.43
C ASP A 93 16.04 5.96 10.53
N PRO A 94 16.28 7.03 11.31
CA PRO A 94 17.45 7.27 12.16
C PRO A 94 17.38 6.54 13.52
N ILE A 95 18.40 5.75 13.82
CA ILE A 95 18.45 4.85 15.01
C ILE A 95 18.38 5.62 16.33
N ASP A 96 18.94 6.81 16.39
CA ASP A 96 18.97 7.67 17.59
C ASP A 96 17.60 8.23 18.01
N LEU A 97 16.58 8.08 17.17
CA LEU A 97 15.20 8.44 17.49
C LEU A 97 14.35 7.28 18.04
N TRP A 98 14.93 6.09 18.16
CA TRP A 98 14.23 4.96 18.79
C TRP A 98 14.39 5.00 20.31
N ASP A 99 13.28 4.81 21.02
CA ASP A 99 13.27 4.67 22.49
C ASP A 99 13.83 3.33 22.97
N SER A 100 13.85 2.32 22.12
CA SER A 100 14.42 0.99 22.35
C SER A 100 15.01 0.49 21.02
N PRO A 101 16.07 -0.36 21.03
CA PRO A 101 16.67 -0.84 19.78
C PRO A 101 15.63 -1.50 18.87
N PRO A 102 15.61 -1.19 17.55
CA PRO A 102 14.54 -1.58 16.64
C PRO A 102 14.36 -3.09 16.46
N PHE A 103 15.39 -3.89 16.75
CA PHE A 103 15.37 -5.35 16.66
C PHE A 103 15.52 -6.04 18.04
N GLU A 104 15.26 -5.29 19.12
CA GLU A 104 15.10 -5.81 20.48
C GLU A 104 13.67 -5.53 20.95
N PRO A 105 12.69 -6.36 20.53
CA PRO A 105 11.27 -6.08 20.76
C PRO A 105 10.94 -5.91 22.25
N VAL A 106 10.22 -4.84 22.57
CA VAL A 106 9.73 -4.56 23.91
C VAL A 106 8.23 -4.30 23.90
N ILE A 107 7.54 -4.69 24.98
CA ILE A 107 6.11 -4.38 25.12
C ILE A 107 5.95 -3.19 26.05
N LYS A 108 5.28 -2.13 25.55
CA LYS A 108 4.97 -0.93 26.31
C LYS A 108 3.45 -0.67 26.26
N THR A 109 2.88 -0.22 27.36
CA THR A 109 1.47 0.23 27.42
C THR A 109 1.37 1.70 27.07
N THR A 110 0.36 2.06 26.31
CA THR A 110 0.04 3.45 25.94
C THR A 110 -1.46 3.70 26.10
N ALA A 111 -1.89 4.94 25.92
CA ALA A 111 -3.32 5.26 25.93
C ALA A 111 -4.08 4.58 24.78
N THR A 112 -3.45 4.42 23.61
CA THR A 112 -4.02 3.73 22.46
C THR A 112 -3.98 2.20 22.63
N HIS A 113 -2.95 1.69 23.29
CA HIS A 113 -2.71 0.26 23.51
C HIS A 113 -2.61 -0.07 25.00
N PRO A 114 -3.73 -0.08 25.74
CA PRO A 114 -3.73 -0.37 27.19
C PRO A 114 -3.31 -1.82 27.51
N ASP A 115 -3.51 -2.76 26.58
CA ASP A 115 -3.05 -4.16 26.70
C ASP A 115 -1.59 -4.35 26.26
N GLY A 116 -0.91 -3.26 25.91
CA GLY A 116 0.46 -3.24 25.40
C GLY A 116 0.54 -3.16 23.87
N ALA A 117 1.68 -2.67 23.40
CA ALA A 117 2.09 -2.74 22.00
C ALA A 117 3.52 -3.26 21.91
N ILE A 118 3.82 -4.04 20.89
CA ILE A 118 5.15 -4.60 20.60
C ILE A 118 5.91 -3.57 19.78
N TYR A 119 6.91 -2.95 20.36
CA TYR A 119 7.77 -1.95 19.73
C TYR A 119 8.96 -2.65 19.09
N ALA A 120 8.98 -2.68 17.76
CA ALA A 120 10.09 -3.17 16.93
C ALA A 120 9.86 -2.80 15.48
N ARG A 121 10.90 -2.70 14.65
CA ARG A 121 10.79 -2.62 13.20
C ARG A 121 10.18 -3.91 12.65
N GLY A 122 9.16 -3.79 11.77
CA GLY A 122 8.41 -4.91 11.21
C GLY A 122 7.28 -5.43 12.13
N SER A 123 7.03 -4.78 13.27
CA SER A 123 6.00 -5.25 14.20
C SER A 123 4.59 -5.09 13.66
N CYS A 124 4.33 -4.01 12.90
CA CYS A 124 3.07 -3.77 12.21
C CYS A 124 3.21 -4.05 10.70
N ASP A 125 4.33 -3.69 10.11
CA ASP A 125 4.62 -3.73 8.68
C ASP A 125 5.79 -4.67 8.38
N ASP A 126 5.55 -5.91 7.94
CA ASP A 126 4.30 -6.69 7.90
C ASP A 126 4.42 -7.98 8.74
N LYS A 127 5.61 -8.23 9.36
CA LYS A 127 5.83 -9.49 10.13
C LYS A 127 4.72 -9.76 11.14
N GLY A 128 4.26 -8.74 11.87
CA GLY A 128 3.19 -8.91 12.85
C GLY A 128 1.86 -9.26 12.19
N GLN A 129 1.48 -8.56 11.13
CA GLN A 129 0.22 -8.82 10.44
C GLN A 129 0.27 -10.12 9.62
N MET A 130 1.37 -10.40 8.93
CA MET A 130 1.58 -11.69 8.26
C MET A 130 1.50 -12.85 9.25
N TYR A 131 2.12 -12.70 10.43
CA TYR A 131 2.16 -13.78 11.43
C TYR A 131 0.79 -14.09 12.06
N MET A 132 -0.15 -13.13 12.06
CA MET A 132 -1.55 -13.39 12.45
C MET A 132 -2.16 -14.51 11.60
N HIS A 133 -1.91 -14.51 10.29
CA HIS A 133 -2.42 -15.54 9.37
C HIS A 133 -1.84 -16.92 9.71
N VAL A 134 -0.56 -17.00 10.05
CA VAL A 134 0.09 -18.25 10.47
C VAL A 134 -0.58 -18.81 11.73
N LYS A 135 -0.87 -17.95 12.72
CA LYS A 135 -1.50 -18.37 13.98
C LYS A 135 -2.98 -18.70 13.81
N ALA A 136 -3.71 -17.93 12.99
CA ALA A 136 -5.11 -18.23 12.64
C ALA A 136 -5.24 -19.59 11.96
N PHE A 137 -4.35 -19.88 11.00
CA PHE A 137 -4.27 -21.18 10.34
C PHE A 137 -3.91 -22.30 11.33
N GLU A 138 -2.91 -22.11 12.21
CA GLU A 138 -2.54 -23.06 13.27
C GLU A 138 -3.74 -23.47 14.13
N ILE A 139 -4.55 -22.50 14.56
CA ILE A 139 -5.74 -22.75 15.38
C ILE A 139 -6.70 -23.68 14.64
N LEU A 140 -7.02 -23.38 13.39
CA LEU A 140 -7.96 -24.15 12.59
C LEU A 140 -7.48 -25.58 12.32
N ILE A 141 -6.17 -25.77 12.09
CA ILE A 141 -5.55 -27.09 11.94
C ILE A 141 -5.65 -27.87 13.26
N LYS A 142 -5.23 -27.26 14.38
CA LYS A 142 -5.25 -27.91 15.71
C LYS A 142 -6.65 -28.30 16.17
N GLN A 143 -7.66 -27.57 15.72
CA GLN A 143 -9.08 -27.84 16.04
C GLN A 143 -9.77 -28.71 14.98
N ASN A 144 -9.06 -29.11 13.92
CA ASN A 144 -9.63 -29.86 12.79
C ASN A 144 -10.89 -29.17 12.23
N SER A 145 -10.83 -27.84 12.05
CA SER A 145 -11.97 -27.00 11.68
C SER A 145 -11.68 -26.06 10.49
N LEU A 146 -10.61 -26.32 9.73
CA LEU A 146 -10.27 -25.54 8.54
C LEU A 146 -11.38 -25.73 7.48
N PRO A 147 -12.07 -24.63 7.03
CA PRO A 147 -13.24 -24.75 6.16
C PRO A 147 -12.91 -24.72 4.66
N CYS A 148 -11.70 -24.39 4.28
CA CYS A 148 -11.26 -24.13 2.91
C CYS A 148 -9.81 -24.57 2.68
N ASN A 149 -9.36 -24.57 1.43
CA ASN A 149 -7.94 -24.70 1.11
C ASN A 149 -7.22 -23.38 1.40
N VAL A 150 -6.00 -23.47 1.88
CA VAL A 150 -5.17 -22.27 2.18
C VAL A 150 -3.82 -22.41 1.52
N LYS A 151 -3.40 -21.34 0.85
CA LYS A 151 -2.05 -21.16 0.33
C LYS A 151 -1.43 -19.92 0.95
N PHE A 152 -0.11 -19.93 1.12
CA PHE A 152 0.68 -18.81 1.58
C PHE A 152 1.71 -18.45 0.51
N MET A 153 1.87 -17.17 0.25
CA MET A 153 2.92 -16.60 -0.59
C MET A 153 3.50 -15.41 0.17
N ILE A 154 4.65 -15.60 0.81
CA ILE A 154 5.28 -14.60 1.67
C ILE A 154 6.60 -14.18 1.05
N GLU A 155 6.72 -12.92 0.62
CA GLU A 155 7.90 -12.40 -0.08
C GLU A 155 8.90 -11.68 0.84
N GLY A 156 10.08 -11.38 0.31
CA GLY A 156 11.16 -10.69 1.01
C GLY A 156 11.69 -9.45 0.29
N GLU A 157 10.89 -8.83 -0.59
CA GLU A 157 11.27 -7.67 -1.40
C GLU A 157 10.18 -6.59 -1.48
N GLU A 158 9.11 -6.67 -0.65
CA GLU A 158 8.01 -5.71 -0.71
C GLU A 158 8.52 -4.29 -0.49
N GLU A 159 9.36 -4.09 0.50
CA GLU A 159 9.91 -2.83 0.95
C GLU A 159 10.89 -2.16 -0.04
N ILE A 160 11.24 -2.89 -1.09
CA ILE A 160 12.03 -2.38 -2.23
C ILE A 160 11.24 -2.43 -3.55
N GLY A 161 9.91 -2.60 -3.48
CA GLY A 161 8.98 -2.56 -4.61
C GLY A 161 8.82 -3.89 -5.34
N SER A 162 9.06 -5.02 -4.69
CA SER A 162 8.78 -6.39 -5.18
C SER A 162 9.35 -6.70 -6.58
N PRO A 163 10.64 -6.41 -6.86
CA PRO A 163 11.19 -6.52 -8.22
C PRO A 163 11.14 -7.94 -8.80
N SER A 164 11.14 -8.96 -7.96
CA SER A 164 11.10 -10.37 -8.38
C SER A 164 9.70 -10.98 -8.39
N LEU A 165 8.71 -10.32 -7.78
CA LEU A 165 7.38 -10.90 -7.57
C LEU A 165 6.65 -11.14 -8.89
N GLY A 166 6.67 -10.18 -9.81
CA GLY A 166 6.06 -10.34 -11.14
C GLY A 166 6.62 -11.56 -11.88
N TRP A 167 7.95 -11.70 -11.88
CA TRP A 167 8.63 -12.85 -12.46
C TRP A 167 8.17 -14.18 -11.83
N PHE A 168 7.98 -14.20 -10.52
CA PHE A 168 7.54 -15.39 -9.80
C PHE A 168 6.08 -15.75 -10.10
N VAL A 169 5.17 -14.76 -10.02
CA VAL A 169 3.74 -14.96 -10.23
C VAL A 169 3.46 -15.47 -11.65
N GLU A 170 4.05 -14.86 -12.67
CA GLU A 170 3.90 -15.28 -14.08
C GLU A 170 4.26 -16.76 -14.32
N ARG A 171 5.28 -17.26 -13.61
CA ARG A 171 5.79 -18.64 -13.76
C ARG A 171 5.09 -19.67 -12.88
N ASN A 172 4.32 -19.22 -11.92
CA ASN A 172 3.71 -20.08 -10.91
C ASN A 172 2.18 -19.91 -10.83
N GLN A 173 1.52 -19.46 -11.92
CA GLN A 173 0.07 -19.20 -11.93
C GLN A 173 -0.77 -20.42 -11.49
N GLU A 174 -0.42 -21.62 -11.92
CA GLU A 174 -1.10 -22.86 -11.51
C GLU A 174 -0.90 -23.14 -9.99
N LYS A 175 0.34 -23.02 -9.50
CA LYS A 175 0.68 -23.17 -8.08
C LYS A 175 -0.08 -22.14 -7.23
N LEU A 176 -0.18 -20.92 -7.70
CA LEU A 176 -0.84 -19.80 -7.01
C LEU A 176 -2.34 -19.69 -7.29
N SER A 177 -2.93 -20.62 -8.08
CA SER A 177 -4.37 -20.59 -8.37
C SER A 177 -5.18 -20.52 -7.08
N ASN A 178 -6.16 -19.62 -7.04
CA ASN A 178 -6.95 -19.29 -5.87
C ASN A 178 -8.30 -18.69 -6.27
N ASP A 179 -9.23 -18.57 -5.33
CA ASP A 179 -10.54 -17.94 -5.50
C ASP A 179 -10.58 -16.53 -4.90
N VAL A 180 -9.69 -16.26 -3.94
CA VAL A 180 -9.52 -14.94 -3.32
C VAL A 180 -8.12 -14.81 -2.73
N ILE A 181 -7.57 -13.60 -2.77
CA ILE A 181 -6.32 -13.25 -2.10
C ILE A 181 -6.65 -12.44 -0.85
N LEU A 182 -6.02 -12.80 0.27
CA LEU A 182 -6.17 -12.11 1.54
C LEU A 182 -4.85 -11.49 1.97
N ILE A 183 -4.87 -10.19 2.23
CA ILE A 183 -3.70 -9.40 2.66
C ILE A 183 -4.09 -8.60 3.91
N SER A 184 -3.22 -8.54 4.91
CA SER A 184 -3.43 -7.71 6.10
C SER A 184 -2.51 -6.50 6.20
N ASP A 185 -1.68 -6.27 5.20
CA ASP A 185 -0.74 -5.14 5.14
C ASP A 185 -1.45 -3.80 4.89
N THR A 186 -2.36 -3.45 5.79
CA THR A 186 -3.15 -2.21 5.83
C THR A 186 -3.59 -1.90 7.27
N GLY A 187 -4.37 -0.83 7.46
CA GLY A 187 -4.81 -0.39 8.79
C GLY A 187 -6.32 -0.40 9.01
N MET A 188 -6.68 -0.16 10.26
CA MET A 188 -8.04 0.15 10.73
C MET A 188 -8.15 1.64 11.11
N ILE A 189 -9.39 2.13 11.22
CA ILE A 189 -9.66 3.49 11.70
C ILE A 189 -9.28 3.63 13.18
N SER A 190 -9.61 2.64 14.00
CA SER A 190 -9.29 2.60 15.44
C SER A 190 -9.48 1.19 15.99
N ASN A 191 -9.06 0.95 17.24
CA ASN A 191 -9.30 -0.30 17.95
C ASN A 191 -10.79 -0.65 18.15
N GLN A 192 -11.70 0.31 17.96
CA GLN A 192 -13.15 0.11 18.05
C GLN A 192 -13.85 0.09 16.69
N GLN A 193 -13.21 0.63 15.65
CA GLN A 193 -13.81 0.76 14.33
C GLN A 193 -12.88 0.16 13.28
N PRO A 194 -13.14 -1.10 12.87
CA PRO A 194 -12.40 -1.71 11.77
C PRO A 194 -12.75 -1.06 10.43
N SER A 195 -11.83 -1.16 9.49
CA SER A 195 -12.05 -0.80 8.09
C SER A 195 -11.55 -1.89 7.15
N ILE A 196 -12.06 -1.88 5.93
CA ILE A 196 -11.58 -2.71 4.83
C ILE A 196 -11.12 -1.78 3.73
N THR A 197 -9.87 -1.92 3.30
CA THR A 197 -9.36 -1.13 2.19
C THR A 197 -9.91 -1.71 0.88
N THR A 198 -10.84 -1.00 0.28
CA THR A 198 -11.56 -1.44 -0.94
C THR A 198 -10.95 -0.91 -2.22
N GLY A 199 -9.99 0.01 -2.15
CA GLY A 199 -9.35 0.55 -3.33
C GLY A 199 -8.03 1.23 -3.04
N LEU A 200 -7.16 1.20 -4.05
CA LEU A 200 -5.83 1.78 -4.06
C LEU A 200 -5.71 2.65 -5.31
N ARG A 201 -5.09 3.83 -5.18
CA ARG A 201 -4.82 4.65 -6.35
C ARG A 201 -3.61 4.11 -7.13
N GLY A 202 -3.68 4.22 -8.44
CA GLY A 202 -2.55 4.00 -9.33
C GLY A 202 -1.59 5.18 -9.37
N LEU A 203 -0.58 5.06 -10.19
CA LEU A 203 0.46 6.07 -10.36
C LEU A 203 0.90 6.14 -11.83
N SER A 204 1.00 7.36 -12.37
CA SER A 204 1.80 7.68 -13.55
C SER A 204 2.80 8.76 -13.15
N TYR A 205 4.09 8.54 -13.41
CA TYR A 205 5.15 9.44 -12.99
C TYR A 205 6.06 9.79 -14.17
N VAL A 206 6.26 11.09 -14.38
CA VAL A 206 7.02 11.60 -15.51
C VAL A 206 8.02 12.68 -15.08
N GLU A 207 9.10 12.80 -15.84
CA GLU A 207 10.00 13.95 -15.80
C GLU A 207 9.91 14.73 -17.11
N VAL A 208 9.81 16.05 -17.03
CA VAL A 208 9.75 16.93 -18.18
C VAL A 208 10.99 17.81 -18.25
N GLU A 209 11.54 17.98 -19.44
CA GLU A 209 12.64 18.91 -19.76
C GLU A 209 12.12 19.92 -20.77
N VAL A 210 12.25 21.19 -20.48
CA VAL A 210 12.02 22.30 -21.41
C VAL A 210 13.36 22.92 -21.79
N THR A 211 13.74 22.82 -23.06
CA THR A 211 15.01 23.32 -23.60
C THR A 211 14.74 24.56 -24.47
N GLY A 212 15.39 25.67 -24.13
CA GLY A 212 15.37 26.95 -24.87
C GLY A 212 16.63 27.19 -25.69
N PRO A 213 17.45 28.23 -25.36
CA PRO A 213 18.69 28.53 -26.07
C PRO A 213 19.75 27.43 -25.85
N ASN A 214 20.76 27.42 -26.72
CA ASN A 214 21.83 26.41 -26.68
C ASN A 214 22.81 26.54 -25.50
N ARG A 215 22.68 27.59 -24.70
CA ARG A 215 23.45 27.88 -23.49
C ARG A 215 22.72 28.89 -22.62
N ASP A 216 23.14 29.06 -21.40
CA ASP A 216 22.67 30.11 -20.52
C ASP A 216 23.05 31.49 -21.08
N LEU A 217 22.12 32.44 -21.00
CA LEU A 217 22.26 33.78 -21.59
C LEU A 217 22.13 34.88 -20.52
N HIS A 218 22.77 36.00 -20.76
CA HIS A 218 22.62 37.19 -19.92
C HIS A 218 21.22 37.77 -20.07
N SER A 219 20.42 37.83 -19.00
CA SER A 219 19.01 38.28 -19.08
C SER A 219 18.84 39.73 -19.46
N GLY A 220 19.82 40.58 -19.15
CA GLY A 220 19.83 41.99 -19.56
C GLY A 220 20.03 42.19 -21.06
N LEU A 221 20.69 41.27 -21.76
CA LEU A 221 20.94 41.33 -23.20
C LEU A 221 19.89 40.62 -24.04
N TYR A 222 19.30 39.54 -23.51
CA TYR A 222 18.41 38.64 -24.25
C TYR A 222 17.00 38.58 -23.68
N GLY A 223 16.76 39.20 -22.50
CA GLY A 223 15.44 39.22 -21.85
C GLY A 223 14.41 39.95 -22.71
N GLY A 224 13.21 39.39 -22.86
CA GLY A 224 12.16 39.87 -23.73
C GLY A 224 12.29 39.46 -25.20
N ALA A 225 13.49 39.01 -25.64
CA ALA A 225 13.73 38.56 -27.03
C ALA A 225 13.84 37.04 -27.14
N VAL A 226 14.33 36.36 -26.10
CA VAL A 226 14.53 34.90 -26.07
C VAL A 226 13.64 34.29 -24.98
N ALA A 227 12.97 33.18 -25.30
CA ALA A 227 12.14 32.46 -24.35
C ALA A 227 12.99 31.97 -23.16
N ASN A 228 12.47 32.19 -21.95
CA ASN A 228 13.05 31.60 -20.73
C ASN A 228 12.34 30.27 -20.43
N PRO A 229 13.04 29.13 -20.49
CA PRO A 229 12.45 27.81 -20.22
C PRO A 229 11.74 27.70 -18.88
N ILE A 230 12.22 28.37 -17.83
CA ILE A 230 11.58 28.36 -16.51
C ILE A 230 10.21 29.04 -16.59
N ASN A 231 10.10 30.20 -17.24
CA ASN A 231 8.84 30.90 -17.37
C ASN A 231 7.84 30.12 -18.23
N ILE A 232 8.33 29.43 -19.28
CA ILE A 232 7.49 28.59 -20.13
C ILE A 232 7.00 27.37 -19.35
N LEU A 233 7.90 26.66 -18.67
CA LEU A 233 7.57 25.49 -17.83
C LEU A 233 6.52 25.85 -16.77
N ALA A 234 6.70 26.96 -16.06
CA ALA A 234 5.75 27.42 -15.06
C ALA A 234 4.34 27.66 -15.63
N LYS A 235 4.24 28.26 -16.85
CA LYS A 235 2.96 28.46 -17.53
C LYS A 235 2.33 27.13 -17.98
N MET A 236 3.14 26.22 -18.52
CA MET A 236 2.67 24.90 -18.94
C MET A 236 2.12 24.11 -17.74
N ILE A 237 2.83 24.11 -16.62
CA ILE A 237 2.37 23.47 -15.37
C ILE A 237 1.06 24.12 -14.89
N ALA A 238 0.99 25.44 -14.83
CA ALA A 238 -0.20 26.15 -14.37
C ALA A 238 -1.45 25.85 -15.21
N SER A 239 -1.29 25.45 -16.47
CA SER A 239 -2.40 25.10 -17.36
C SER A 239 -2.87 23.64 -17.24
N LEU A 240 -2.20 22.80 -16.43
CA LEU A 240 -2.59 21.40 -16.22
C LEU A 240 -3.82 21.24 -15.32
N GLN A 241 -4.25 22.31 -14.64
CA GLN A 241 -5.46 22.32 -13.81
C GLN A 241 -6.25 23.60 -14.10
N ASP A 242 -7.58 23.48 -14.07
CA ASP A 242 -8.50 24.61 -14.22
C ASP A 242 -8.76 25.33 -12.87
N GLU A 243 -9.64 26.33 -12.89
CA GLU A 243 -10.02 27.11 -11.69
C GLU A 243 -10.76 26.31 -10.62
N ASN A 244 -11.26 25.10 -10.93
CA ASN A 244 -11.92 24.17 -10.03
C ASN A 244 -10.98 23.06 -9.56
N ASN A 245 -9.70 23.15 -9.92
CA ASN A 245 -8.64 22.15 -9.67
C ASN A 245 -8.89 20.82 -10.41
N HIS A 246 -9.66 20.86 -11.50
CA HIS A 246 -9.86 19.72 -12.37
C HIS A 246 -8.68 19.63 -13.36
N ILE A 247 -8.17 18.43 -13.60
CA ILE A 247 -7.03 18.21 -14.51
C ILE A 247 -7.47 18.47 -15.94
N SER A 248 -6.76 19.37 -16.64
CA SER A 248 -7.14 19.89 -17.96
C SER A 248 -6.59 19.07 -19.13
N ILE A 249 -6.01 17.90 -18.89
CA ILE A 249 -5.48 17.00 -19.92
C ILE A 249 -6.67 16.37 -20.66
N PRO A 250 -6.83 16.56 -21.99
CA PRO A 250 -7.91 15.95 -22.75
C PRO A 250 -7.90 14.42 -22.64
N GLY A 251 -9.06 13.81 -22.39
CA GLY A 251 -9.20 12.37 -22.24
C GLY A 251 -8.82 11.82 -20.84
N PHE A 252 -8.27 12.65 -19.95
CA PHE A 252 -7.79 12.20 -18.64
C PHE A 252 -8.87 11.53 -17.79
N TYR A 253 -10.11 12.02 -17.88
CA TYR A 253 -11.25 11.51 -17.09
C TYR A 253 -12.15 10.52 -17.84
N ASP A 254 -11.89 10.26 -19.13
CA ASP A 254 -12.82 9.49 -20.00
C ASP A 254 -13.15 8.09 -19.45
N LYS A 255 -12.21 7.48 -18.73
CA LYS A 255 -12.37 6.15 -18.12
C LYS A 255 -12.58 6.17 -16.61
N VAL A 256 -12.65 7.36 -16.00
CA VAL A 256 -12.86 7.45 -14.54
C VAL A 256 -14.28 7.02 -14.21
N ILE A 257 -14.40 5.98 -13.38
CA ILE A 257 -15.66 5.53 -12.81
C ILE A 257 -15.75 6.09 -11.39
N ASP A 258 -16.76 6.91 -11.15
CA ASP A 258 -17.03 7.43 -9.81
C ASP A 258 -17.51 6.28 -8.89
N ALA A 259 -17.15 6.37 -7.61
CA ALA A 259 -17.69 5.48 -6.60
C ALA A 259 -19.23 5.61 -6.53
N THR A 260 -19.92 4.51 -6.30
CA THR A 260 -21.38 4.50 -6.17
C THR A 260 -21.84 5.34 -4.98
N ASP A 261 -23.08 5.83 -5.02
CA ASP A 261 -23.66 6.58 -3.89
C ASP A 261 -23.72 5.73 -2.61
N GLU A 262 -23.90 4.40 -2.74
CA GLU A 262 -23.87 3.47 -1.62
C GLU A 262 -22.43 3.42 -1.03
N GLU A 263 -21.41 3.23 -1.85
CA GLU A 263 -20.03 3.21 -1.40
C GLU A 263 -19.62 4.55 -0.75
N ARG A 264 -19.95 5.68 -1.37
CA ARG A 264 -19.68 7.01 -0.81
C ARG A 264 -20.38 7.20 0.55
N THR A 265 -21.61 6.71 0.69
CA THR A 265 -22.38 6.77 1.94
C THR A 265 -21.72 5.92 3.03
N GLU A 266 -21.25 4.72 2.70
CA GLU A 266 -20.55 3.86 3.64
C GLU A 266 -19.18 4.46 4.04
N MET A 267 -18.40 4.96 3.09
CA MET A 267 -17.12 5.65 3.35
C MET A 267 -17.30 6.88 4.23
N ALA A 268 -18.38 7.63 4.05
CA ALA A 268 -18.66 8.84 4.83
C ALA A 268 -18.95 8.57 6.32
N LYS A 269 -19.14 7.31 6.73
CA LYS A 269 -19.24 6.92 8.15
C LYS A 269 -17.91 6.98 8.88
N ALA A 270 -16.78 7.02 8.16
CA ALA A 270 -15.46 7.18 8.75
C ALA A 270 -15.38 8.53 9.49
N PRO A 271 -14.96 8.56 10.76
CA PRO A 271 -14.82 9.80 11.50
C PRO A 271 -13.80 10.71 10.81
N PHE A 272 -14.19 11.92 10.48
CA PHE A 272 -13.30 12.91 9.90
C PHE A 272 -13.59 14.30 10.48
N SER A 273 -12.58 14.97 10.99
CA SER A 273 -12.66 16.35 11.46
C SER A 273 -11.77 17.25 10.60
N LEU A 274 -12.37 18.06 9.75
CA LEU A 274 -11.62 19.03 8.93
C LEU A 274 -10.81 20.01 9.80
N VAL A 275 -11.30 20.36 10.98
CA VAL A 275 -10.58 21.24 11.92
C VAL A 275 -9.32 20.55 12.46
N ALA A 276 -9.44 19.30 12.89
CA ALA A 276 -8.30 18.51 13.35
C ALA A 276 -7.29 18.26 12.23
N TYR A 277 -7.76 17.91 11.02
CA TYR A 277 -6.94 17.71 9.84
C TYR A 277 -6.12 18.97 9.48
N LYS A 278 -6.78 20.14 9.41
CA LYS A 278 -6.09 21.42 9.14
C LYS A 278 -5.10 21.76 10.25
N GLY A 279 -5.46 21.50 11.51
CA GLY A 279 -4.60 21.74 12.66
C GLY A 279 -3.35 20.87 12.67
N ALA A 280 -3.49 19.57 12.38
CA ALA A 280 -2.37 18.62 12.31
C ALA A 280 -1.34 18.98 11.22
N LEU A 281 -1.82 19.51 10.08
CA LEU A 281 -0.98 19.92 8.95
C LEU A 281 -0.53 21.39 9.02
N ASN A 282 -1.02 22.16 10.01
CA ASN A 282 -0.79 23.61 10.14
C ASN A 282 -1.14 24.39 8.86
N ILE A 283 -2.29 24.06 8.23
CA ILE A 283 -2.79 24.72 7.02
C ILE A 283 -4.08 25.52 7.30
N GLN A 284 -4.29 26.60 6.56
CA GLN A 284 -5.47 27.44 6.71
C GLN A 284 -6.68 26.88 5.92
N GLU A 285 -6.45 26.35 4.73
CA GLU A 285 -7.46 25.82 3.83
C GLU A 285 -7.02 24.51 3.17
N VAL A 286 -7.99 23.66 2.81
CA VAL A 286 -7.77 22.47 1.99
C VAL A 286 -7.86 22.82 0.51
N TYR A 287 -7.24 22.02 -0.34
CA TYR A 287 -7.15 22.22 -1.79
C TYR A 287 -7.71 21.02 -2.54
N GLY A 288 -8.05 21.17 -3.83
CA GLY A 288 -8.49 20.12 -4.75
C GLY A 288 -9.89 20.36 -5.33
N GLU A 289 -10.43 19.38 -6.04
CA GLU A 289 -11.73 19.46 -6.73
C GLU A 289 -12.86 19.88 -5.77
N ARG A 290 -13.54 20.98 -6.08
CA ARG A 290 -14.50 21.64 -5.16
C ARG A 290 -15.74 20.82 -4.84
N THR A 291 -16.14 19.93 -5.74
CA THR A 291 -17.36 19.11 -5.61
C THR A 291 -17.19 17.86 -4.74
N TYR A 292 -15.96 17.60 -4.27
CA TYR A 292 -15.63 16.44 -3.48
C TYR A 292 -15.13 16.85 -2.09
N THR A 293 -15.39 16.00 -1.09
CA THR A 293 -14.86 16.14 0.28
C THR A 293 -13.35 15.90 0.29
N THR A 294 -12.67 16.29 1.37
CA THR A 294 -11.23 16.06 1.52
C THR A 294 -10.86 14.58 1.42
N ASN A 295 -11.64 13.71 2.07
CA ASN A 295 -11.43 12.26 2.01
C ASN A 295 -11.63 11.69 0.61
N GLU A 296 -12.61 12.18 -0.13
CA GLU A 296 -12.85 11.75 -1.51
C GLU A 296 -11.73 12.20 -2.46
N ARG A 297 -11.20 13.42 -2.29
CA ARG A 297 -10.10 13.95 -3.11
C ARG A 297 -8.82 13.11 -3.00
N ASN A 298 -8.54 12.59 -1.82
CA ASN A 298 -7.33 11.80 -1.60
C ASN A 298 -7.52 10.28 -1.76
N SER A 299 -8.73 9.82 -2.13
CA SER A 299 -9.06 8.40 -2.24
C SER A 299 -9.71 8.00 -3.56
N ILE A 300 -10.88 8.57 -3.90
CA ILE A 300 -11.67 8.18 -5.08
C ILE A 300 -11.48 9.11 -6.28
N ARG A 301 -10.71 10.21 -6.10
CA ARG A 301 -10.43 11.13 -7.21
C ARG A 301 -8.96 11.06 -7.62
N PRO A 302 -8.68 11.23 -8.95
CA PRO A 302 -7.30 11.34 -9.40
C PRO A 302 -6.71 12.69 -8.96
N SER A 303 -5.38 12.77 -8.88
CA SER A 303 -4.67 14.02 -8.62
C SER A 303 -3.45 14.17 -9.52
N LEU A 304 -2.99 15.42 -9.67
CA LEU A 304 -1.76 15.75 -10.36
C LEU A 304 -0.94 16.68 -9.46
N ASP A 305 0.28 16.28 -9.15
CA ASP A 305 1.17 16.99 -8.27
C ASP A 305 2.56 17.18 -8.89
N VAL A 306 3.14 18.37 -8.72
CA VAL A 306 4.53 18.66 -9.10
C VAL A 306 5.42 18.32 -7.90
N ASN A 307 6.17 17.23 -8.00
CA ASN A 307 7.03 16.73 -6.93
C ASN A 307 8.39 17.45 -6.87
N GLY A 308 8.79 18.10 -7.97
CA GLY A 308 10.00 18.89 -8.05
C GLY A 308 10.01 19.76 -9.27
N ILE A 309 10.59 20.95 -9.15
CA ILE A 309 10.82 21.88 -10.26
C ILE A 309 12.19 22.54 -10.08
N TRP A 310 13.00 22.59 -11.14
CA TRP A 310 14.33 23.20 -11.07
C TRP A 310 14.77 23.77 -12.42
N GLY A 311 15.78 24.63 -12.35
CA GLY A 311 16.40 25.29 -13.49
C GLY A 311 17.00 26.64 -13.10
N GLY A 312 17.87 27.18 -13.94
CA GLY A 312 18.52 28.43 -13.68
C GLY A 312 19.55 28.39 -12.56
N TYR A 313 19.74 29.53 -11.91
CA TYR A 313 20.73 29.67 -10.83
C TYR A 313 20.05 29.49 -9.47
N ILE A 314 20.54 28.52 -8.72
CA ILE A 314 20.03 28.16 -7.38
C ILE A 314 21.10 28.33 -6.28
N GLY A 315 22.31 28.87 -6.63
CA GLY A 315 23.37 29.14 -5.67
C GLY A 315 23.12 30.44 -4.88
N GLU A 316 24.01 30.71 -3.95
CA GLU A 316 23.97 31.94 -3.13
C GLU A 316 24.18 33.18 -3.99
N GLY A 317 23.48 34.28 -3.68
CA GLY A 317 23.55 35.56 -4.37
C GLY A 317 22.68 35.63 -5.64
N ALA A 318 22.81 36.69 -6.41
CA ALA A 318 22.05 36.95 -7.61
C ALA A 318 22.84 36.66 -8.90
N LYS A 319 22.22 36.00 -9.88
CA LYS A 319 22.75 35.83 -11.23
C LYS A 319 21.68 36.17 -12.25
N THR A 320 21.93 37.20 -13.07
CA THR A 320 21.01 37.66 -14.12
C THR A 320 21.07 36.76 -15.35
N VAL A 321 20.43 35.57 -15.28
CA VAL A 321 20.54 34.53 -16.30
C VAL A 321 19.18 34.14 -16.87
N ILE A 322 19.14 33.83 -18.16
CA ILE A 322 18.09 33.02 -18.81
C ILE A 322 18.69 31.62 -18.93
N ALA A 323 18.14 30.65 -18.21
CA ALA A 323 18.60 29.29 -18.28
C ALA A 323 18.38 28.68 -19.68
N SER A 324 19.27 27.79 -20.07
CA SER A 324 19.09 26.99 -21.30
C SER A 324 18.06 25.89 -21.16
N LYS A 325 17.84 25.42 -19.93
CA LYS A 325 16.90 24.32 -19.62
C LYS A 325 16.14 24.56 -18.30
N ALA A 326 14.97 23.97 -18.21
CA ALA A 326 14.17 23.84 -16.98
C ALA A 326 13.54 22.44 -16.91
N TYR A 327 13.30 21.95 -15.70
CA TYR A 327 12.84 20.60 -15.44
C TYR A 327 11.71 20.58 -14.41
N ALA A 328 10.84 19.59 -14.52
CA ALA A 328 9.94 19.24 -13.43
C ALA A 328 9.71 17.73 -13.36
N LYS A 329 9.43 17.24 -12.16
CA LYS A 329 8.93 15.91 -11.87
C LYS A 329 7.47 16.02 -11.51
N ILE A 330 6.62 15.23 -12.17
CA ILE A 330 5.17 15.31 -12.06
C ILE A 330 4.62 13.91 -11.85
N SER A 331 3.79 13.75 -10.83
CA SER A 331 3.06 12.52 -10.57
C SER A 331 1.57 12.73 -10.72
N MET A 332 0.91 11.72 -11.28
CA MET A 332 -0.55 11.67 -11.38
C MET A 332 -1.03 10.43 -10.62
N ARG A 333 -1.84 10.63 -9.58
CA ARG A 333 -2.52 9.52 -8.91
C ARG A 333 -3.75 9.16 -9.71
N LEU A 334 -3.90 7.86 -9.99
CA LEU A 334 -4.92 7.33 -10.87
C LEU A 334 -6.00 6.62 -10.05
N VAL A 335 -7.22 6.58 -10.59
CA VAL A 335 -8.35 5.86 -9.99
C VAL A 335 -8.77 4.70 -10.90
N PRO A 336 -9.62 3.76 -10.45
CA PRO A 336 -10.00 2.58 -11.21
C PRO A 336 -10.33 2.90 -12.67
N ASP A 337 -9.94 1.98 -13.56
CA ASP A 337 -10.05 1.99 -15.02
C ASP A 337 -9.14 3.00 -15.76
N GLN A 338 -8.36 3.82 -15.05
CA GLN A 338 -7.28 4.57 -15.67
C GLN A 338 -6.04 3.68 -15.85
N ASP A 339 -5.54 3.60 -17.08
CA ASP A 339 -4.30 2.90 -17.41
C ASP A 339 -3.10 3.84 -17.30
N PRO A 340 -2.03 3.50 -16.55
CA PRO A 340 -0.86 4.37 -16.34
C PRO A 340 -0.14 4.74 -17.64
N ASP A 341 -0.04 3.81 -18.59
CA ASP A 341 0.65 4.05 -19.85
C ASP A 341 -0.18 4.96 -20.76
N GLU A 342 -1.50 4.76 -20.79
CA GLU A 342 -2.42 5.63 -21.52
C GLU A 342 -2.41 7.05 -20.95
N ILE A 343 -2.50 7.20 -19.61
CA ILE A 343 -2.42 8.52 -18.97
C ILE A 343 -1.08 9.19 -19.23
N THR A 344 0.03 8.44 -19.22
CA THR A 344 1.35 8.95 -19.58
C THR A 344 1.39 9.44 -21.03
N ALA A 345 0.74 8.74 -21.95
CA ALA A 345 0.64 9.15 -23.35
C ALA A 345 -0.20 10.43 -23.52
N LEU A 346 -1.39 10.50 -22.88
CA LEU A 346 -2.25 11.70 -22.89
C LEU A 346 -1.53 12.90 -22.29
N PHE A 347 -0.85 12.74 -21.17
CA PHE A 347 -0.01 13.79 -20.58
C PHE A 347 1.05 14.25 -21.57
N THR A 348 1.78 13.32 -22.18
CA THR A 348 2.89 13.62 -23.08
C THR A 348 2.40 14.40 -24.31
N GLU A 349 1.30 13.98 -24.92
CA GLU A 349 0.70 14.66 -26.06
C GLU A 349 0.25 16.07 -25.67
N HIS A 350 -0.53 16.18 -24.61
CA HIS A 350 -1.03 17.47 -24.13
C HIS A 350 0.11 18.42 -23.75
N PHE A 351 1.08 17.95 -22.96
CA PHE A 351 2.19 18.80 -22.51
C PHE A 351 3.06 19.28 -23.66
N ASN A 352 3.31 18.46 -24.67
CA ASN A 352 3.98 18.87 -25.90
C ASN A 352 3.17 19.91 -26.67
N SER A 353 1.83 19.79 -26.71
CA SER A 353 0.97 20.75 -27.43
C SER A 353 0.96 22.15 -26.81
N LEU A 354 1.24 22.26 -25.51
CA LEU A 354 1.34 23.55 -24.79
C LEU A 354 2.63 24.30 -25.11
N ALA A 355 3.63 23.61 -25.66
CA ALA A 355 4.94 24.20 -25.90
C ALA A 355 4.92 25.20 -27.04
N PRO A 356 5.34 26.48 -26.85
CA PRO A 356 5.54 27.41 -27.96
C PRO A 356 6.74 26.96 -28.81
N LYS A 357 6.74 27.33 -30.08
CA LYS A 357 7.81 26.99 -31.05
C LYS A 357 9.21 27.49 -30.64
N SER A 358 9.30 28.34 -29.63
CA SER A 358 10.55 28.88 -29.10
C SER A 358 11.32 27.95 -28.14
N VAL A 359 10.72 26.83 -27.78
CA VAL A 359 11.34 25.81 -26.90
C VAL A 359 11.12 24.41 -27.45
N LYS A 360 11.91 23.46 -26.94
CA LYS A 360 11.71 22.02 -27.15
C LYS A 360 11.31 21.38 -25.82
N VAL A 361 10.40 20.45 -25.88
CA VAL A 361 9.95 19.67 -24.69
C VAL A 361 10.30 18.22 -24.89
N LYS A 362 10.79 17.59 -23.81
CA LYS A 362 10.97 16.15 -23.70
C LYS A 362 10.24 15.69 -22.46
N VAL A 363 9.36 14.71 -22.60
CA VAL A 363 8.75 13.97 -21.48
C VAL A 363 9.42 12.61 -21.39
N THR A 364 9.86 12.26 -20.20
CA THR A 364 10.50 10.96 -19.91
C THR A 364 9.62 10.23 -18.89
N PRO A 365 8.95 9.14 -19.26
CA PRO A 365 8.23 8.30 -18.31
C PRO A 365 9.19 7.67 -17.31
N HIS A 366 8.74 7.56 -16.06
CA HIS A 366 9.39 6.79 -15.03
C HIS A 366 8.59 5.51 -14.76
N HIS A 367 8.32 5.20 -13.50
CA HIS A 367 7.52 4.06 -13.10
C HIS A 367 6.04 4.43 -13.01
N GLY A 368 5.19 3.43 -13.14
CA GLY A 368 3.75 3.54 -12.97
C GLY A 368 3.19 2.32 -12.23
N GLY A 369 1.91 2.42 -11.85
CA GLY A 369 1.18 1.32 -11.24
C GLY A 369 -0.30 1.47 -11.51
N HIS A 370 -0.98 0.35 -11.77
CA HIS A 370 -2.42 0.35 -11.97
C HIS A 370 -3.16 0.63 -10.66
N PRO A 371 -4.29 1.34 -10.70
CA PRO A 371 -5.21 1.41 -9.58
C PRO A 371 -5.91 0.08 -9.37
N TYR A 372 -6.50 -0.09 -8.19
CA TYR A 372 -7.22 -1.30 -7.84
C TYR A 372 -8.52 -0.98 -7.10
N VAL A 373 -9.55 -1.81 -7.29
CA VAL A 373 -10.78 -1.74 -6.51
C VAL A 373 -11.43 -3.13 -6.32
N THR A 374 -11.88 -3.39 -5.10
CA THR A 374 -12.81 -4.47 -4.78
C THR A 374 -14.16 -3.86 -4.43
N PRO A 375 -15.20 -4.08 -5.23
CA PRO A 375 -16.53 -3.58 -4.94
C PRO A 375 -17.07 -4.10 -3.61
N ILE A 376 -17.86 -3.29 -2.90
CA ILE A 376 -18.44 -3.65 -1.59
C ILE A 376 -19.51 -4.76 -1.67
N ASP A 377 -20.02 -5.06 -2.85
CA ASP A 377 -20.91 -6.19 -3.12
C ASP A 377 -20.18 -7.51 -3.40
N ASN A 378 -18.84 -7.50 -3.50
CA ASN A 378 -18.00 -8.68 -3.65
C ASN A 378 -18.15 -9.62 -2.45
N ILE A 379 -18.19 -10.95 -2.69
CA ILE A 379 -18.36 -11.95 -1.62
C ILE A 379 -17.22 -11.92 -0.61
N GLY A 380 -15.98 -11.67 -1.04
CA GLY A 380 -14.82 -11.54 -0.15
C GLY A 380 -14.94 -10.32 0.78
N TYR A 381 -15.41 -9.16 0.25
CA TYR A 381 -15.70 -7.99 1.09
C TYR A 381 -16.80 -8.30 2.12
N LYS A 382 -17.90 -8.92 1.69
CA LYS A 382 -19.00 -9.30 2.59
C LYS A 382 -18.57 -10.27 3.67
N ALA A 383 -17.72 -11.25 3.33
CA ALA A 383 -17.15 -12.20 4.29
C ALA A 383 -16.24 -11.49 5.31
N ALA A 384 -15.38 -10.58 4.86
CA ALA A 384 -14.50 -9.78 5.72
C ALA A 384 -15.31 -8.87 6.65
N ASN A 385 -16.31 -8.16 6.12
CA ASN A 385 -17.18 -7.32 6.93
C ASN A 385 -17.94 -8.13 8.00
N LYS A 386 -18.46 -9.31 7.65
CA LYS A 386 -19.13 -10.21 8.59
C LYS A 386 -18.19 -10.71 9.68
N ALA A 387 -16.93 -11.04 9.33
CA ALA A 387 -15.92 -11.46 10.28
C ALA A 387 -15.56 -10.33 11.27
N TYR A 388 -15.37 -9.11 10.78
CA TYR A 388 -15.16 -7.94 11.64
C TYR A 388 -16.37 -7.65 12.52
N THR A 389 -17.59 -7.74 11.97
CA THR A 389 -18.80 -7.50 12.75
C THR A 389 -18.92 -8.48 13.92
N GLU A 390 -18.58 -9.75 13.72
CA GLU A 390 -18.63 -10.75 14.80
C GLU A 390 -17.59 -10.48 15.88
N THR A 391 -16.39 -10.02 15.51
CA THR A 391 -15.29 -9.84 16.47
C THR A 391 -15.22 -8.46 17.11
N PHE A 392 -15.65 -7.40 16.42
CA PHE A 392 -15.66 -6.03 16.91
C PHE A 392 -17.04 -5.53 17.35
N GLY A 393 -18.12 -6.23 16.98
CA GLY A 393 -19.50 -5.82 17.28
C GLY A 393 -20.05 -4.70 16.40
N VAL A 394 -19.27 -4.25 15.40
CA VAL A 394 -19.63 -3.19 14.45
C VAL A 394 -19.19 -3.57 13.05
N ASN A 395 -19.88 -3.07 12.03
CA ASN A 395 -19.48 -3.26 10.65
C ASN A 395 -18.15 -2.53 10.36
N ALA A 396 -17.32 -3.15 9.52
CA ALA A 396 -16.18 -2.45 8.98
C ALA A 396 -16.62 -1.34 8.01
N ILE A 397 -15.87 -0.24 8.01
CA ILE A 397 -16.11 0.86 7.07
C ILE A 397 -15.24 0.62 5.83
N PRO A 398 -15.81 0.64 4.60
CA PRO A 398 -14.99 0.58 3.40
C PRO A 398 -14.17 1.87 3.27
N GLN A 399 -12.89 1.74 2.97
CA GLN A 399 -12.00 2.88 2.73
C GLN A 399 -11.24 2.67 1.43
N ARG A 400 -11.06 3.75 0.65
CA ARG A 400 -10.10 3.75 -0.45
C ARG A 400 -8.86 4.50 -0.02
N SER A 401 -7.71 3.87 -0.19
CA SER A 401 -6.40 4.47 0.14
C SER A 401 -5.91 5.36 -1.00
N GLY A 402 -5.28 6.47 -0.64
CA GLY A 402 -4.57 7.34 -1.56
C GLY A 402 -3.23 6.78 -2.04
N GLY A 403 -2.69 5.81 -1.32
CA GLY A 403 -1.46 5.09 -1.66
C GLY A 403 -1.66 4.04 -2.74
N SER A 404 -0.54 3.55 -3.28
CA SER A 404 -0.51 2.46 -4.25
C SER A 404 0.20 1.26 -3.62
N ILE A 405 -0.38 0.08 -3.79
CA ILE A 405 0.25 -1.21 -3.51
C ILE A 405 0.31 -1.94 -4.86
N PRO A 406 1.39 -1.78 -5.64
CA PRO A 406 1.43 -2.24 -7.05
C PRO A 406 1.19 -3.73 -7.21
N ILE A 407 1.54 -4.53 -6.21
CA ILE A 407 1.37 -5.99 -6.22
C ILE A 407 -0.10 -6.42 -6.29
N VAL A 408 -1.02 -5.64 -5.71
CA VAL A 408 -2.46 -5.97 -5.71
C VAL A 408 -3.01 -5.93 -7.13
N ALA A 409 -2.63 -4.91 -7.91
CA ALA A 409 -2.98 -4.83 -9.32
C ALA A 409 -2.32 -5.94 -10.17
N LEU A 410 -1.07 -6.31 -9.84
CA LEU A 410 -0.38 -7.45 -10.46
C LEU A 410 -1.17 -8.75 -10.24
N PHE A 411 -1.63 -9.01 -9.02
CA PHE A 411 -2.39 -10.21 -8.70
C PHE A 411 -3.72 -10.27 -9.45
N GLU A 412 -4.46 -9.17 -9.53
CA GLU A 412 -5.69 -9.14 -10.33
C GLU A 412 -5.42 -9.42 -11.79
N LYS A 413 -4.35 -8.85 -12.34
CA LYS A 413 -3.97 -9.06 -13.74
C LYS A 413 -3.54 -10.50 -14.03
N GLU A 414 -2.68 -11.08 -13.22
CA GLU A 414 -2.03 -12.36 -13.49
C GLU A 414 -2.82 -13.55 -12.93
N LEU A 415 -3.38 -13.44 -11.72
CA LEU A 415 -4.10 -14.53 -11.07
C LEU A 415 -5.62 -14.46 -11.28
N LYS A 416 -6.15 -13.35 -11.84
CA LYS A 416 -7.57 -13.13 -12.11
C LYS A 416 -8.47 -13.20 -10.86
N SER A 417 -7.90 -12.99 -9.68
CA SER A 417 -8.58 -13.07 -8.39
C SER A 417 -8.68 -11.70 -7.74
N LYS A 418 -9.75 -11.48 -7.00
CA LYS A 418 -9.89 -10.26 -6.19
C LYS A 418 -9.09 -10.38 -4.90
N THR A 419 -8.51 -9.27 -4.50
CA THR A 419 -7.76 -9.14 -3.24
C THR A 419 -8.63 -8.46 -2.19
N ILE A 420 -8.66 -9.02 -0.99
CA ILE A 420 -9.28 -8.43 0.18
C ILE A 420 -8.19 -7.90 1.10
N LEU A 421 -8.19 -6.58 1.30
CA LEU A 421 -7.24 -5.89 2.16
C LEU A 421 -7.86 -5.70 3.54
N MET A 422 -7.50 -6.58 4.47
CA MET A 422 -8.10 -6.74 5.79
C MET A 422 -7.05 -6.52 6.87
N GLY A 423 -6.67 -5.25 7.11
CA GLY A 423 -5.60 -4.89 8.02
C GLY A 423 -6.05 -4.65 9.46
N PHE A 424 -5.08 -4.64 10.37
CA PHE A 424 -5.28 -4.46 11.81
C PHE A 424 -4.34 -3.41 12.42
N GLY A 425 -3.46 -2.80 11.62
CA GLY A 425 -2.61 -1.68 12.01
C GLY A 425 -3.41 -0.40 12.27
N LEU A 426 -2.80 0.57 12.92
CA LEU A 426 -3.36 1.92 13.15
C LEU A 426 -2.41 2.97 12.58
N ASP A 427 -2.94 4.12 12.19
CA ASP A 427 -2.12 5.28 11.77
C ASP A 427 -1.09 5.69 12.83
N SER A 428 -1.37 5.39 14.12
CA SER A 428 -0.47 5.67 15.23
C SER A 428 0.69 4.70 15.37
N ASP A 429 0.70 3.58 14.64
CA ASP A 429 1.69 2.50 14.80
C ASP A 429 3.06 2.84 14.18
N ALA A 430 3.19 4.04 13.60
CA ALA A 430 4.44 4.63 13.16
C ALA A 430 5.22 3.76 12.16
N ILE A 431 4.52 3.10 11.23
CA ILE A 431 5.15 2.32 10.14
C ILE A 431 6.15 3.21 9.36
N HIS A 432 7.25 2.64 8.89
CA HIS A 432 8.37 3.32 8.23
C HIS A 432 9.05 4.43 9.07
N SER A 433 8.72 4.52 10.37
CA SER A 433 9.27 5.54 11.28
C SER A 433 9.95 4.91 12.50
N PRO A 434 10.80 5.63 13.24
CA PRO A 434 11.25 5.20 14.55
C PRO A 434 10.07 4.95 15.51
N ASN A 435 10.25 3.98 16.39
CA ASN A 435 9.23 3.54 17.36
C ASN A 435 7.99 2.89 16.72
N GLU A 436 8.16 2.28 15.54
CA GLU A 436 7.13 1.40 14.99
C GLU A 436 6.67 0.40 16.05
N HIS A 437 5.36 0.17 16.12
CA HIS A 437 4.77 -0.74 17.07
C HIS A 437 3.48 -1.35 16.57
N PHE A 438 3.09 -2.48 17.14
CA PHE A 438 1.83 -3.13 16.84
C PHE A 438 1.10 -3.51 18.12
N GLY A 439 -0.17 -3.11 18.25
CA GLY A 439 -0.96 -3.38 19.43
C GLY A 439 -1.14 -4.88 19.68
N VAL A 440 -0.90 -5.34 20.92
CA VAL A 440 -1.19 -6.73 21.32
C VAL A 440 -2.66 -7.06 21.10
N PHE A 441 -3.56 -6.12 21.37
CA PHE A 441 -4.98 -6.24 21.06
C PHE A 441 -5.20 -6.48 19.56
N ASN A 442 -4.58 -5.69 18.69
CA ASN A 442 -4.70 -5.76 17.24
C ASN A 442 -4.20 -7.10 16.70
N TYR A 443 -3.02 -7.54 17.16
CA TYR A 443 -2.45 -8.84 16.82
C TYR A 443 -3.39 -10.00 17.17
N LEU A 444 -3.89 -10.04 18.40
CA LEU A 444 -4.79 -11.10 18.83
C LEU A 444 -6.17 -11.02 18.17
N LYS A 445 -6.65 -9.81 17.88
CA LYS A 445 -7.90 -9.61 17.13
C LYS A 445 -7.78 -10.09 15.68
N GLY A 446 -6.64 -9.89 15.05
CA GLY A 446 -6.39 -10.45 13.72
C GLY A 446 -6.46 -11.99 13.74
N ILE A 447 -5.78 -12.61 14.71
CA ILE A 447 -5.83 -14.07 14.91
C ILE A 447 -7.26 -14.56 15.16
N GLU A 448 -8.11 -13.80 15.86
CA GLU A 448 -9.52 -14.13 16.11
C GLU A 448 -10.39 -13.97 14.85
N THR A 449 -10.12 -12.96 14.04
CA THR A 449 -10.99 -12.53 12.94
C THR A 449 -10.73 -13.31 11.64
N ILE A 450 -9.48 -13.62 11.33
CA ILE A 450 -9.08 -14.33 10.09
C ILE A 450 -9.78 -15.70 9.94
N PRO A 451 -9.91 -16.56 10.98
CA PRO A 451 -10.65 -17.81 10.87
C PRO A 451 -12.12 -17.64 10.50
N LEU A 452 -12.74 -16.54 10.94
CA LEU A 452 -14.12 -16.20 10.60
C LEU A 452 -14.25 -15.74 9.15
N PHE A 453 -13.25 -15.01 8.63
CA PHE A 453 -13.20 -14.71 7.20
C PHE A 453 -13.18 -15.99 6.36
N TYR A 454 -12.33 -16.96 6.69
CA TYR A 454 -12.27 -18.25 5.99
C TYR A 454 -13.62 -18.98 6.00
N LYS A 455 -14.27 -19.01 7.17
CA LYS A 455 -15.61 -19.60 7.32
C LYS A 455 -16.63 -18.90 6.43
N TYR A 456 -16.76 -17.58 6.55
CA TYR A 456 -17.81 -16.84 5.85
C TYR A 456 -17.57 -16.78 4.35
N PHE A 457 -16.32 -16.66 3.91
CA PHE A 457 -15.99 -16.75 2.49
C PHE A 457 -16.40 -18.11 1.91
N THR A 458 -16.07 -19.20 2.60
CA THR A 458 -16.45 -20.56 2.17
C THR A 458 -17.97 -20.76 2.12
N GLU A 459 -18.71 -20.25 3.10
CA GLU A 459 -20.17 -20.31 3.12
C GLU A 459 -20.76 -19.57 1.91
N MET A 460 -20.37 -18.33 1.67
CA MET A 460 -20.86 -17.49 0.58
C MET A 460 -20.43 -18.00 -0.80
N PHE A 461 -19.22 -18.58 -0.90
CA PHE A 461 -18.73 -19.19 -2.14
C PHE A 461 -19.56 -20.38 -2.58
N LYS A 462 -20.08 -21.18 -1.64
CA LYS A 462 -20.95 -22.33 -1.93
C LYS A 462 -22.37 -21.92 -2.36
N GLU A 463 -22.78 -20.70 -2.02
CA GLU A 463 -24.10 -20.15 -2.36
C GLU A 463 -24.09 -19.37 -3.68
N SER A 464 -22.90 -19.00 -4.22
CA SER A 464 -22.71 -18.26 -5.47
C SER A 464 -22.62 -19.22 -6.68
#